data_965970e2ef751d2aab155e41183418af
#
_entry.id   965970e2ef751d2aab155e41183418af
#
_cell.length_a   1.000
_cell.length_b   1.000
_cell.length_c   1.000
_cell.angle_alpha   90.00
_cell.angle_beta   90.00
_cell.angle_gamma   90.00
#
_symmetry.space_group_name_H-M   'P 1'
#
loop_
_entity.id
_entity.type
_entity.pdbx_description
1 polymer ?
#
loop_
_entity_poly.entity_id
_entity_poly.type
_entity_poly.pdbx_seq_one_letter_code
_entity_poly.pdbx_strand_id
1 'polypeptide(L)'
;MDKIIESTIKKLETVAIDPYSTLNPTLGVIHRADNAAAISYLSSIRRNAAKYKSTIISAQCDTIQDASLQIRRWTQDPNINGIILISDYGEATQSLYNLIPMRLDIDGLSNKSVAHLYGSKDPIAYRKAPCTAVACLKIIQTLYDNDLAGLNVAVVGRSMRVGRPLSELLLQQDCTVTLYHSKSKFISTEGMNNFSDKDVFVSAIGQPKHFNTSNLDAFRLNIIDVGINYDEQGHICGDVDYNSVKDLADYITPVPDGVGAVTNTVLFAQLYANKLDFTGIDI
;
A
#
# COMPACT_ATOMS: atom_id res chain seq x y z
N MET A 1 -1.48 3.07 -19.61
CA MET A 1 -1.68 2.48 -18.24
C MET A 1 -2.45 1.19 -18.40
N ASP A 2 -2.23 0.23 -17.54
CA ASP A 2 -2.95 -1.05 -17.52
C ASP A 2 -4.45 -0.85 -17.23
N LYS A 3 -5.35 -1.59 -17.92
CA LYS A 3 -6.81 -1.38 -17.83
C LYS A 3 -7.38 -1.65 -16.44
N ILE A 4 -6.85 -2.65 -15.74
CA ILE A 4 -7.29 -2.97 -14.36
C ILE A 4 -6.85 -1.86 -13.42
N ILE A 5 -5.62 -1.38 -13.55
CA ILE A 5 -5.09 -0.28 -12.74
C ILE A 5 -5.88 1.01 -12.99
N GLU A 6 -6.13 1.36 -14.26
CA GLU A 6 -6.97 2.54 -14.61
C GLU A 6 -8.39 2.43 -14.02
N SER A 7 -9.03 1.26 -14.16
CA SER A 7 -10.36 1.02 -13.62
C SER A 7 -10.38 1.15 -12.09
N THR A 8 -9.37 0.58 -11.41
CA THR A 8 -9.24 0.65 -9.95
C THR A 8 -9.08 2.09 -9.48
N ILE A 9 -8.19 2.87 -10.12
CA ILE A 9 -7.99 4.29 -9.81
C ILE A 9 -9.28 5.07 -10.02
N LYS A 10 -9.95 4.88 -11.16
CA LYS A 10 -11.20 5.59 -11.47
C LYS A 10 -12.31 5.28 -10.47
N LYS A 11 -12.47 4.02 -10.05
CA LYS A 11 -13.44 3.64 -9.02
C LYS A 11 -13.16 4.38 -7.70
N LEU A 12 -11.89 4.42 -7.26
CA LEU A 12 -11.48 5.13 -6.05
C LEU A 12 -11.72 6.65 -6.16
N GLU A 13 -11.35 7.26 -7.29
CA GLU A 13 -11.57 8.69 -7.53
C GLU A 13 -13.06 9.04 -7.45
N THR A 14 -13.89 8.30 -8.17
CA THR A 14 -15.33 8.55 -8.26
C THR A 14 -16.04 8.44 -6.90
N VAL A 15 -15.62 7.51 -6.05
CA VAL A 15 -16.30 7.24 -4.76
C VAL A 15 -15.71 8.06 -3.62
N ALA A 16 -14.39 8.22 -3.57
CA ALA A 16 -13.71 8.69 -2.37
C ALA A 16 -13.02 10.06 -2.52
N ILE A 17 -12.88 10.60 -3.73
CA ILE A 17 -12.15 11.85 -3.96
C ILE A 17 -13.03 12.91 -4.66
N ASP A 18 -13.59 12.58 -5.83
CA ASP A 18 -14.31 13.55 -6.67
C ASP A 18 -15.48 14.24 -5.96
N PRO A 19 -16.35 13.53 -5.19
CA PRO A 19 -17.46 14.15 -4.50
C PRO A 19 -17.02 15.20 -3.46
N TYR A 20 -15.78 15.07 -2.97
CA TYR A 20 -15.23 15.86 -1.87
C TYR A 20 -14.11 16.80 -2.31
N SER A 21 -13.88 16.96 -3.61
CA SER A 21 -12.74 17.70 -4.18
C SER A 21 -12.66 19.19 -3.81
N THR A 22 -13.70 19.74 -3.18
CA THR A 22 -13.73 21.12 -2.65
C THR A 22 -13.13 21.23 -1.25
N LEU A 23 -12.89 20.12 -0.53
CA LEU A 23 -12.44 20.14 0.86
C LEU A 23 -10.97 20.53 1.04
N ASN A 24 -10.14 20.38 -0.03
CA ASN A 24 -8.71 20.71 -0.04
C ASN A 24 -7.97 20.24 1.23
N PRO A 25 -7.90 18.94 1.52
CA PRO A 25 -7.27 18.44 2.73
C PRO A 25 -5.74 18.65 2.71
N THR A 26 -5.14 18.77 3.90
CA THR A 26 -3.70 18.99 4.07
C THR A 26 -3.01 17.73 4.62
N LEU A 27 -1.98 17.25 3.90
CA LEU A 27 -1.12 16.15 4.31
C LEU A 27 0.24 16.67 4.77
N GLY A 28 0.64 16.32 5.99
CA GLY A 28 1.99 16.47 6.51
C GLY A 28 2.88 15.29 6.11
N VAL A 29 4.00 15.55 5.48
CA VAL A 29 4.94 14.52 5.03
C VAL A 29 6.30 14.71 5.70
N ILE A 30 6.75 13.73 6.48
CA ILE A 30 8.07 13.74 7.13
C ILE A 30 9.03 12.86 6.34
N HIS A 31 10.21 13.43 6.03
CA HIS A 31 11.26 12.74 5.28
C HIS A 31 12.65 13.11 5.79
N ARG A 32 13.65 12.30 5.43
CA ARG A 32 15.08 12.58 5.63
C ARG A 32 15.71 13.03 4.31
N ALA A 33 16.78 13.84 4.39
CA ALA A 33 17.51 14.32 3.22
C ALA A 33 18.30 13.20 2.52
N ASP A 34 18.83 12.25 3.28
CA ASP A 34 19.72 11.19 2.80
C ASP A 34 19.00 10.02 2.11
N ASN A 35 17.67 10.08 1.98
CA ASN A 35 16.85 9.00 1.41
C ASN A 35 16.32 9.40 0.02
N ALA A 36 17.05 9.04 -1.05
CA ALA A 36 16.68 9.32 -2.43
C ALA A 36 15.31 8.71 -2.82
N ALA A 37 14.98 7.52 -2.32
CA ALA A 37 13.69 6.88 -2.57
C ALA A 37 12.54 7.68 -1.94
N ALA A 38 12.72 8.18 -0.72
CA ALA A 38 11.74 9.05 -0.06
C ALA A 38 11.55 10.37 -0.81
N ILE A 39 12.63 10.98 -1.32
CA ILE A 39 12.54 12.21 -2.11
C ILE A 39 11.79 11.98 -3.42
N SER A 40 12.04 10.85 -4.10
CA SER A 40 11.30 10.45 -5.30
C SER A 40 9.81 10.24 -4.99
N TYR A 41 9.50 9.56 -3.89
CA TYR A 41 8.13 9.34 -3.45
C TYR A 41 7.42 10.65 -3.07
N LEU A 42 8.09 11.58 -2.37
CA LEU A 42 7.56 12.91 -2.08
C LEU A 42 7.20 13.67 -3.37
N SER A 43 8.04 13.56 -4.40
CA SER A 43 7.77 14.18 -5.70
C SER A 43 6.52 13.58 -6.36
N SER A 44 6.31 12.27 -6.24
CA SER A 44 5.09 11.60 -6.70
C SER A 44 3.85 12.07 -5.91
N ILE A 45 3.95 12.15 -4.58
CA ILE A 45 2.88 12.67 -3.71
C ILE A 45 2.49 14.09 -4.13
N ARG A 46 3.46 14.98 -4.37
CA ARG A 46 3.18 16.36 -4.81
C ARG A 46 2.47 16.44 -6.16
N ARG A 47 2.86 15.60 -7.13
CA ARG A 47 2.16 15.53 -8.43
C ARG A 47 0.69 15.10 -8.26
N ASN A 48 0.46 14.06 -7.44
CA ASN A 48 -0.89 13.58 -7.17
C ASN A 48 -1.71 14.58 -6.33
N ALA A 49 -1.09 15.31 -5.42
CA ALA A 49 -1.74 16.37 -4.67
C ALA A 49 -2.31 17.46 -5.57
N ALA A 50 -1.56 17.86 -6.60
CA ALA A 50 -2.06 18.82 -7.60
C ALA A 50 -3.28 18.26 -8.36
N LYS A 51 -3.22 16.98 -8.75
CA LYS A 51 -4.35 16.28 -9.38
C LYS A 51 -5.59 16.27 -8.49
N TYR A 52 -5.40 15.91 -7.21
CA TYR A 52 -6.47 15.72 -6.24
C TYR A 52 -6.77 16.96 -5.38
N LYS A 53 -6.33 18.15 -5.80
CA LYS A 53 -6.61 19.42 -5.10
C LYS A 53 -6.37 19.36 -3.58
N SER A 54 -5.20 18.82 -3.19
CA SER A 54 -4.81 18.66 -1.80
C SER A 54 -3.55 19.48 -1.52
N THR A 55 -3.37 19.91 -0.28
CA THR A 55 -2.18 20.66 0.14
C THR A 55 -1.15 19.72 0.76
N ILE A 56 0.13 19.84 0.37
CA ILE A 56 1.23 19.09 0.97
C ILE A 56 2.15 20.04 1.74
N ILE A 57 2.34 19.75 3.00
CA ILE A 57 3.36 20.38 3.85
C ILE A 57 4.41 19.31 4.14
N SER A 58 5.65 19.53 3.73
CA SER A 58 6.73 18.58 4.00
C SER A 58 7.74 19.17 5.01
N ALA A 59 8.24 18.31 5.88
CA ALA A 59 9.31 18.65 6.81
C ALA A 59 10.48 17.67 6.63
N GLN A 60 11.66 18.21 6.38
CA GLN A 60 12.88 17.45 6.45
C GLN A 60 13.27 17.31 7.94
N CYS A 61 13.34 16.08 8.40
CA CYS A 61 13.68 15.73 9.77
C CYS A 61 14.74 14.63 9.71
N ASP A 62 15.99 15.01 9.88
CA ASP A 62 17.11 14.09 9.74
C ASP A 62 17.38 13.31 11.04
N THR A 63 16.82 13.77 12.17
CA THR A 63 16.93 13.11 13.47
C THR A 63 15.55 12.64 13.99
N ILE A 64 15.58 11.67 14.91
CA ILE A 64 14.38 11.18 15.61
C ILE A 64 13.73 12.31 16.43
N GLN A 65 14.56 13.17 17.03
CA GLN A 65 14.11 14.30 17.84
C GLN A 65 13.35 15.32 16.98
N ASP A 66 13.86 15.68 15.80
CA ASP A 66 13.19 16.60 14.88
C ASP A 66 11.87 16.02 14.39
N ALA A 67 11.87 14.73 13.99
CA ALA A 67 10.65 14.05 13.56
C ALA A 67 9.60 14.00 14.68
N SER A 68 10.01 13.66 15.91
CA SER A 68 9.12 13.64 17.08
C SER A 68 8.51 15.00 17.36
N LEU A 69 9.32 16.06 17.33
CA LEU A 69 8.87 17.42 17.56
C LEU A 69 7.89 17.86 16.47
N GLN A 70 8.20 17.57 15.22
CA GLN A 70 7.36 17.92 14.08
C GLN A 70 6.01 17.20 14.11
N ILE A 71 5.98 15.89 14.44
CA ILE A 71 4.74 15.14 14.62
C ILE A 71 3.89 15.81 15.71
N ARG A 72 4.48 16.09 16.88
CA ARG A 72 3.76 16.74 17.99
C ARG A 72 3.16 18.10 17.60
N ARG A 73 3.89 18.92 16.84
CA ARG A 73 3.38 20.20 16.31
C ARG A 73 2.17 19.99 15.41
N TRP A 74 2.28 19.08 14.44
CA TRP A 74 1.22 18.82 13.47
C TRP A 74 -0.01 18.14 14.10
N THR A 75 0.17 17.37 15.18
CA THR A 75 -0.97 16.76 15.88
C THR A 75 -1.86 17.78 16.60
N GLN A 76 -1.35 18.99 16.84
CA GLN A 76 -2.08 20.11 17.45
C GLN A 76 -2.61 21.12 16.42
N ASP A 77 -2.21 21.00 15.16
CA ASP A 77 -2.66 21.92 14.11
C ASP A 77 -3.97 21.41 13.49
N PRO A 78 -5.09 22.16 13.64
CA PRO A 78 -6.39 21.75 13.13
C PRO A 78 -6.46 21.75 11.58
N ASN A 79 -5.49 22.36 10.90
CA ASN A 79 -5.43 22.37 9.44
C ASN A 79 -4.80 21.11 8.87
N ILE A 80 -4.08 20.32 9.67
CA ILE A 80 -3.48 19.05 9.24
C ILE A 80 -4.51 17.92 9.32
N ASN A 81 -4.77 17.28 8.19
CA ASN A 81 -5.76 16.20 8.09
C ASN A 81 -5.14 14.81 8.01
N GLY A 82 -3.83 14.73 7.80
CA GLY A 82 -3.09 13.48 7.77
C GLY A 82 -1.59 13.70 7.94
N ILE A 83 -0.90 12.69 8.48
CA ILE A 83 0.55 12.67 8.64
C ILE A 83 1.08 11.33 8.14
N ILE A 84 2.16 11.36 7.36
CA ILE A 84 2.91 10.17 6.95
C ILE A 84 4.41 10.35 7.15
N LEU A 85 5.10 9.25 7.44
CA LEU A 85 6.57 9.16 7.44
C LEU A 85 7.00 8.34 6.22
N ILE A 86 7.76 8.95 5.32
CA ILE A 86 8.25 8.29 4.11
C ILE A 86 9.74 7.91 4.17
N SER A 87 10.38 8.12 5.31
CA SER A 87 11.76 7.67 5.58
C SER A 87 11.81 6.75 6.80
N ASP A 88 12.80 5.87 6.80
CA ASP A 88 13.07 4.97 7.93
C ASP A 88 14.02 5.64 8.93
N TYR A 89 13.75 5.43 10.21
CA TYR A 89 14.55 5.88 11.36
C TYR A 89 15.06 4.70 12.18
N GLY A 90 15.22 3.54 11.54
CA GLY A 90 15.66 2.30 12.20
C GLY A 90 14.66 1.82 13.25
N GLU A 91 15.15 1.35 14.40
CA GLU A 91 14.32 0.84 15.48
C GLU A 91 13.32 1.87 16.05
N ALA A 92 13.60 3.16 15.88
CA ALA A 92 12.72 4.24 16.35
C ALA A 92 11.52 4.50 15.44
N THR A 93 11.48 3.97 14.23
CA THR A 93 10.41 4.23 13.26
C THR A 93 9.02 3.93 13.84
N GLN A 94 8.86 2.77 14.51
CA GLN A 94 7.59 2.41 15.13
C GLN A 94 7.19 3.36 16.26
N SER A 95 8.15 3.84 17.03
CA SER A 95 7.88 4.83 18.09
C SER A 95 7.39 6.16 17.52
N LEU A 96 7.92 6.58 16.36
CA LEU A 96 7.45 7.77 15.65
C LEU A 96 6.02 7.60 15.12
N TYR A 97 5.68 6.43 14.51
CA TYR A 97 4.29 6.15 14.11
C TYR A 97 3.34 6.22 15.30
N ASN A 98 3.75 5.72 16.48
CA ASN A 98 2.91 5.74 17.67
C ASN A 98 2.67 7.14 18.26
N LEU A 99 3.43 8.16 17.84
CA LEU A 99 3.14 9.56 18.17
C LEU A 99 2.02 10.13 17.29
N ILE A 100 1.73 9.53 16.13
CA ILE A 100 0.66 9.96 15.25
C ILE A 100 -0.66 9.38 15.78
N PRO A 101 -1.63 10.21 16.18
CA PRO A 101 -2.93 9.70 16.60
C PRO A 101 -3.63 9.04 15.41
N MET A 102 -4.43 7.99 15.67
CA MET A 102 -5.10 7.20 14.62
C MET A 102 -5.90 8.06 13.64
N ARG A 103 -6.53 9.15 14.13
CA ARG A 103 -7.26 10.10 13.28
C ARG A 103 -6.40 10.81 12.22
N LEU A 104 -5.07 10.90 12.42
CA LEU A 104 -4.12 11.52 11.47
C LEU A 104 -3.20 10.51 10.79
N ASP A 105 -3.25 9.24 11.19
CA ASP A 105 -2.41 8.17 10.64
C ASP A 105 -2.99 7.69 9.31
N ILE A 106 -2.57 8.33 8.23
CA ILE A 106 -3.03 8.00 6.87
C ILE A 106 -2.44 6.67 6.39
N ASP A 107 -1.21 6.36 6.79
CA ASP A 107 -0.54 5.13 6.35
C ASP A 107 -0.88 3.91 7.23
N GLY A 108 -1.67 4.11 8.30
CA GLY A 108 -2.20 3.03 9.12
C GLY A 108 -1.14 2.20 9.86
N LEU A 109 0.02 2.78 10.20
CA LEU A 109 1.17 2.07 10.74
C LEU A 109 1.37 2.25 12.25
N SER A 110 0.61 3.11 12.91
CA SER A 110 0.62 3.19 14.36
C SER A 110 0.00 1.92 14.98
N ASN A 111 0.44 1.57 16.19
CA ASN A 111 -0.12 0.43 16.91
C ASN A 111 -1.64 0.52 17.08
N LYS A 112 -2.19 1.73 17.20
CA LYS A 112 -3.64 1.96 17.31
C LYS A 112 -4.36 1.65 16.01
N SER A 113 -3.83 2.09 14.87
CA SER A 113 -4.40 1.78 13.55
C SER A 113 -4.32 0.28 13.25
N VAL A 114 -3.19 -0.35 13.58
CA VAL A 114 -3.02 -1.80 13.46
C VAL A 114 -4.03 -2.54 14.34
N ALA A 115 -4.17 -2.17 15.62
CA ALA A 115 -5.15 -2.80 16.51
C ALA A 115 -6.59 -2.60 16.01
N HIS A 116 -6.90 -1.44 15.43
CA HIS A 116 -8.20 -1.18 14.84
C HIS A 116 -8.48 -2.09 13.65
N LEU A 117 -7.52 -2.27 12.74
CA LEU A 117 -7.66 -3.17 11.58
C LEU A 117 -8.02 -4.60 12.00
N TYR A 118 -7.31 -5.14 13.01
CA TYR A 118 -7.52 -6.53 13.46
C TYR A 118 -8.71 -6.71 14.41
N GLY A 119 -9.12 -5.68 15.11
CA GLY A 119 -10.17 -5.76 16.14
C GLY A 119 -11.54 -5.22 15.70
N SER A 120 -11.61 -4.53 14.57
CA SER A 120 -12.84 -3.91 14.10
C SER A 120 -13.64 -4.86 13.20
N LYS A 121 -14.95 -4.88 13.43
CA LYS A 121 -15.94 -5.47 12.49
C LYS A 121 -16.53 -4.40 11.56
N ASP A 122 -16.01 -3.18 11.62
CA ASP A 122 -16.47 -2.08 10.79
C ASP A 122 -16.06 -2.33 9.32
N PRO A 123 -16.99 -2.36 8.37
CA PRO A 123 -16.69 -2.51 6.95
C PRO A 123 -15.72 -1.46 6.39
N ILE A 124 -15.57 -0.33 7.09
CA ILE A 124 -14.67 0.76 6.69
C ILE A 124 -13.34 0.77 7.46
N ALA A 125 -13.07 -0.26 8.27
CA ALA A 125 -11.79 -0.37 9.00
C ALA A 125 -10.55 -0.28 8.09
N TYR A 126 -10.68 -0.64 6.80
CA TYR A 126 -9.64 -0.48 5.81
C TYR A 126 -9.17 0.98 5.63
N ARG A 127 -9.99 1.98 5.99
CA ARG A 127 -9.61 3.41 5.95
C ARG A 127 -8.46 3.77 6.90
N LYS A 128 -8.11 2.87 7.81
CA LYS A 128 -6.98 2.99 8.73
C LYS A 128 -5.95 1.88 8.54
N ALA A 129 -6.00 1.19 7.40
CA ALA A 129 -5.03 0.17 7.02
C ALA A 129 -3.92 0.79 6.14
N PRO A 130 -2.74 0.16 6.09
CA PRO A 130 -1.65 0.61 5.24
C PRO A 130 -2.06 0.77 3.78
N CYS A 131 -1.76 1.93 3.20
CA CYS A 131 -2.21 2.32 1.86
C CYS A 131 -1.86 1.28 0.78
N THR A 132 -0.67 0.67 0.84
CA THR A 132 -0.25 -0.35 -0.13
C THR A 132 -1.07 -1.64 0.00
N ALA A 133 -1.39 -2.06 1.22
CA ALA A 133 -2.24 -3.23 1.44
C ALA A 133 -3.67 -3.00 0.91
N VAL A 134 -4.22 -1.81 1.16
CA VAL A 134 -5.52 -1.40 0.60
C VAL A 134 -5.47 -1.34 -0.92
N ALA A 135 -4.40 -0.83 -1.51
CA ALA A 135 -4.22 -0.79 -2.97
C ALA A 135 -4.27 -2.21 -3.58
N CYS A 136 -3.57 -3.17 -2.98
CA CYS A 136 -3.63 -4.57 -3.41
C CYS A 136 -5.06 -5.13 -3.33
N LEU A 137 -5.75 -4.92 -2.21
CA LEU A 137 -7.15 -5.33 -2.07
C LEU A 137 -8.03 -4.71 -3.16
N LYS A 138 -7.90 -3.40 -3.44
CA LYS A 138 -8.71 -2.71 -4.46
C LYS A 138 -8.45 -3.22 -5.88
N ILE A 139 -7.21 -3.59 -6.20
CA ILE A 139 -6.88 -4.24 -7.47
C ILE A 139 -7.55 -5.61 -7.57
N ILE A 140 -7.45 -6.43 -6.51
CA ILE A 140 -8.10 -7.75 -6.45
C ILE A 140 -9.62 -7.60 -6.56
N GLN A 141 -10.23 -6.67 -5.83
CA GLN A 141 -11.66 -6.35 -5.96
C GLN A 141 -12.06 -5.96 -7.39
N THR A 142 -11.18 -5.27 -8.12
CA THR A 142 -11.46 -4.90 -9.51
C THR A 142 -11.35 -6.09 -10.46
N LEU A 143 -10.41 -7.02 -10.22
CA LEU A 143 -10.25 -8.24 -11.00
C LEU A 143 -11.44 -9.19 -10.88
N TYR A 144 -12.05 -9.25 -9.70
CA TYR A 144 -13.14 -10.19 -9.37
C TYR A 144 -14.50 -9.51 -9.16
N ASP A 145 -14.70 -8.29 -9.69
CA ASP A 145 -15.97 -7.55 -9.59
C ASP A 145 -16.54 -7.47 -8.16
N ASN A 146 -15.67 -7.37 -7.14
CA ASN A 146 -15.92 -7.36 -5.70
C ASN A 146 -16.45 -8.70 -5.12
N ASP A 147 -16.47 -9.79 -5.86
CA ASP A 147 -16.79 -11.12 -5.35
C ASP A 147 -15.49 -11.87 -5.01
N LEU A 148 -15.05 -11.75 -3.76
CA LEU A 148 -13.80 -12.34 -3.28
C LEU A 148 -14.00 -13.57 -2.42
N ALA A 149 -15.25 -13.88 -2.04
CA ALA A 149 -15.56 -14.97 -1.13
C ALA A 149 -15.06 -16.32 -1.68
N GLY A 150 -14.30 -17.04 -0.87
CA GLY A 150 -13.76 -18.36 -1.22
C GLY A 150 -12.49 -18.34 -2.07
N LEU A 151 -11.99 -17.16 -2.53
CA LEU A 151 -10.73 -17.09 -3.25
C LEU A 151 -9.55 -17.59 -2.40
N ASN A 152 -8.67 -18.38 -3.02
CA ASN A 152 -7.41 -18.83 -2.43
C ASN A 152 -6.28 -17.87 -2.78
N VAL A 153 -5.79 -17.14 -1.79
CA VAL A 153 -4.76 -16.10 -1.98
C VAL A 153 -3.45 -16.49 -1.32
N ALA A 154 -2.38 -16.52 -2.10
CA ALA A 154 -1.01 -16.61 -1.61
C ALA A 154 -0.43 -15.20 -1.41
N VAL A 155 -0.06 -14.86 -0.18
CA VAL A 155 0.65 -13.61 0.12
C VAL A 155 2.08 -13.93 0.51
N VAL A 156 3.06 -13.48 -0.28
CA VAL A 156 4.48 -13.73 -0.04
C VAL A 156 5.16 -12.47 0.46
N GLY A 157 5.56 -12.49 1.72
CA GLY A 157 6.06 -11.36 2.50
C GLY A 157 5.15 -11.07 3.70
N ARG A 158 5.73 -10.79 4.87
CA ARG A 158 4.99 -10.60 6.13
C ARG A 158 5.30 -9.26 6.82
N SER A 159 5.57 -8.24 6.02
CA SER A 159 5.80 -6.90 6.56
C SER A 159 4.53 -6.31 7.18
N MET A 160 4.71 -5.37 8.12
CA MET A 160 3.59 -4.62 8.70
C MET A 160 2.99 -3.61 7.74
N ARG A 161 3.69 -3.30 6.63
CA ARG A 161 3.19 -2.38 5.59
C ARG A 161 2.30 -3.05 4.57
N VAL A 162 2.54 -4.34 4.25
CA VAL A 162 1.85 -5.01 3.15
C VAL A 162 1.30 -6.37 3.55
N GLY A 163 2.14 -7.37 3.76
CA GLY A 163 1.69 -8.75 3.80
C GLY A 163 0.73 -9.06 4.94
N ARG A 164 1.06 -8.66 6.18
CA ARG A 164 0.15 -8.88 7.32
C ARG A 164 -1.17 -8.13 7.19
N PRO A 165 -1.19 -6.80 6.95
CA PRO A 165 -2.45 -6.08 6.81
C PRO A 165 -3.26 -6.54 5.60
N LEU A 166 -2.62 -6.88 4.48
CA LEU A 166 -3.35 -7.42 3.32
C LEU A 166 -4.00 -8.77 3.65
N SER A 167 -3.28 -9.65 4.36
CA SER A 167 -3.86 -10.95 4.78
C SER A 167 -5.11 -10.74 5.62
N GLU A 168 -5.10 -9.80 6.56
CA GLU A 168 -6.27 -9.46 7.37
C GLU A 168 -7.41 -8.90 6.51
N LEU A 169 -7.10 -7.95 5.63
CA LEU A 169 -8.10 -7.36 4.72
C LEU A 169 -8.76 -8.40 3.82
N LEU A 170 -8.02 -9.40 3.35
CA LEU A 170 -8.54 -10.49 2.53
C LEU A 170 -9.40 -11.46 3.35
N LEU A 171 -8.99 -11.78 4.58
CA LEU A 171 -9.79 -12.58 5.51
C LEU A 171 -11.14 -11.92 5.81
N GLN A 172 -11.18 -10.59 5.94
CA GLN A 172 -12.42 -9.82 6.12
C GLN A 172 -13.32 -9.82 4.85
N GLN A 173 -12.81 -10.29 3.71
CA GLN A 173 -13.56 -10.50 2.47
C GLN A 173 -13.85 -11.99 2.20
N ASP A 174 -13.81 -12.82 3.23
CA ASP A 174 -14.06 -14.25 3.17
C ASP A 174 -13.10 -15.03 2.24
N CYS A 175 -11.89 -14.51 1.99
CA CYS A 175 -10.85 -15.24 1.28
C CYS A 175 -10.16 -16.28 2.17
N THR A 176 -9.65 -17.34 1.57
CA THR A 176 -8.66 -18.23 2.19
C THR A 176 -7.26 -17.70 1.91
N VAL A 177 -6.49 -17.38 2.97
CA VAL A 177 -5.18 -16.74 2.82
C VAL A 177 -4.06 -17.63 3.34
N THR A 178 -3.03 -17.83 2.52
CA THR A 178 -1.77 -18.44 2.95
C THR A 178 -0.66 -17.38 2.95
N LEU A 179 -0.12 -17.07 4.13
CA LEU A 179 0.95 -16.09 4.29
C LEU A 179 2.31 -16.79 4.31
N TYR A 180 3.13 -16.54 3.28
CA TYR A 180 4.48 -17.09 3.12
C TYR A 180 5.55 -16.07 3.53
N HIS A 181 6.71 -16.58 3.93
CA HIS A 181 7.86 -15.77 4.32
C HIS A 181 9.17 -16.55 4.15
N SER A 182 10.32 -15.91 4.31
CA SER A 182 11.67 -16.47 4.11
C SER A 182 11.99 -17.76 4.88
N LYS A 183 11.15 -18.18 5.83
CA LYS A 183 11.27 -19.44 6.57
C LYS A 183 10.19 -20.45 6.19
N SER A 184 9.35 -20.15 5.22
CA SER A 184 8.35 -21.09 4.71
C SER A 184 9.04 -22.17 3.88
N LYS A 185 8.72 -23.43 4.12
CA LYS A 185 9.37 -24.58 3.46
C LYS A 185 9.05 -24.68 1.96
N PHE A 186 7.99 -23.99 1.50
CA PHE A 186 7.52 -24.04 0.10
C PHE A 186 8.12 -22.94 -0.78
N ILE A 187 8.81 -21.95 -0.21
CA ILE A 187 9.50 -20.92 -0.98
C ILE A 187 10.96 -21.32 -1.06
N SER A 188 11.27 -22.10 -2.09
CA SER A 188 12.61 -22.51 -2.43
C SER A 188 13.18 -21.61 -3.53
N THR A 189 14.45 -21.26 -3.42
CA THR A 189 15.21 -20.70 -4.53
C THR A 189 15.60 -21.78 -5.55
N GLU A 190 15.49 -23.05 -5.16
CA GLU A 190 15.80 -24.22 -5.96
C GLU A 190 14.54 -25.07 -6.16
N GLY A 191 13.86 -24.88 -7.28
CA GLY A 191 12.70 -25.66 -7.68
C GLY A 191 11.41 -24.87 -7.83
N MET A 192 10.45 -25.46 -8.52
CA MET A 192 9.16 -24.86 -8.82
C MET A 192 8.28 -24.75 -7.58
N ASN A 193 7.91 -23.53 -7.21
CA ASN A 193 6.88 -23.31 -6.19
C ASN A 193 5.50 -23.53 -6.81
N ASN A 194 4.76 -24.51 -6.30
CA ASN A 194 3.45 -24.85 -6.81
C ASN A 194 2.37 -24.01 -6.12
N PHE A 195 1.74 -23.13 -6.87
CA PHE A 195 0.60 -22.31 -6.47
C PHE A 195 -0.66 -22.62 -7.31
N SER A 196 -0.72 -23.81 -7.91
CA SER A 196 -1.82 -24.22 -8.82
C SER A 196 -3.20 -24.27 -8.13
N ASP A 197 -3.25 -24.29 -6.79
CA ASP A 197 -4.45 -24.18 -5.99
C ASP A 197 -4.81 -22.75 -5.60
N LYS A 198 -4.07 -21.75 -6.10
CA LYS A 198 -4.27 -20.33 -5.79
C LYS A 198 -4.90 -19.60 -6.98
N ASP A 199 -5.81 -18.70 -6.64
CA ASP A 199 -6.43 -17.77 -7.60
C ASP A 199 -5.59 -16.50 -7.75
N VAL A 200 -4.98 -16.07 -6.63
CA VAL A 200 -4.17 -14.84 -6.57
C VAL A 200 -2.84 -15.10 -5.88
N PHE A 201 -1.78 -14.59 -6.48
CA PHE A 201 -0.43 -14.57 -5.92
C PHE A 201 0.02 -13.12 -5.72
N VAL A 202 0.34 -12.75 -4.47
CA VAL A 202 0.84 -11.42 -4.13
C VAL A 202 2.28 -11.51 -3.69
N SER A 203 3.21 -10.85 -4.41
CA SER A 203 4.61 -10.73 -4.01
C SER A 203 4.91 -9.39 -3.36
N ALA A 204 5.45 -9.42 -2.15
CA ALA A 204 5.83 -8.26 -1.35
C ALA A 204 7.11 -8.54 -0.54
N ILE A 205 8.17 -9.01 -1.23
CA ILE A 205 9.43 -9.43 -0.61
C ILE A 205 10.58 -8.44 -0.79
N GLY A 206 10.47 -7.51 -1.76
CA GLY A 206 11.50 -6.52 -2.05
C GLY A 206 12.78 -7.13 -2.63
N GLN A 207 12.65 -8.11 -3.52
CA GLN A 207 13.78 -8.75 -4.21
C GLN A 207 13.59 -8.69 -5.73
N PRO A 208 14.52 -8.06 -6.47
CA PRO A 208 14.34 -7.83 -7.91
C PRO A 208 14.24 -9.15 -8.67
N LYS A 209 13.17 -9.32 -9.45
CA LYS A 209 12.94 -10.45 -10.36
C LYS A 209 13.14 -11.83 -9.72
N HIS A 210 12.85 -11.94 -8.42
CA HIS A 210 13.02 -13.18 -7.64
C HIS A 210 12.13 -14.31 -8.18
N PHE A 211 10.88 -14.00 -8.53
CA PHE A 211 9.95 -14.96 -9.10
C PHE A 211 9.98 -14.91 -10.64
N ASN A 212 10.21 -16.06 -11.25
CA ASN A 212 10.27 -16.24 -12.70
C ASN A 212 9.82 -17.67 -13.06
N THR A 213 9.79 -18.00 -14.34
CA THR A 213 9.33 -19.33 -14.83
C THR A 213 10.12 -20.52 -14.32
N SER A 214 11.32 -20.33 -13.73
CA SER A 214 12.08 -21.44 -13.14
C SER A 214 11.63 -21.81 -11.73
N ASN A 215 10.93 -20.90 -11.02
CA ASN A 215 10.55 -21.09 -9.63
C ASN A 215 9.11 -20.69 -9.28
N LEU A 216 8.35 -20.19 -10.27
CA LEU A 216 6.93 -19.85 -10.11
C LEU A 216 6.12 -20.47 -11.25
N ASP A 217 5.23 -21.41 -10.90
CA ASP A 217 4.18 -21.82 -11.83
C ASP A 217 3.10 -20.71 -11.87
N ALA A 218 3.20 -19.88 -12.92
CA ALA A 218 2.32 -18.72 -13.08
C ALA A 218 1.03 -19.04 -13.85
N PHE A 219 0.82 -20.30 -14.25
CA PHE A 219 -0.31 -20.67 -15.09
C PHE A 219 -1.64 -20.39 -14.40
N ARG A 220 -2.46 -19.55 -15.04
CA ARG A 220 -3.77 -19.07 -14.55
C ARG A 220 -3.76 -18.32 -13.23
N LEU A 221 -2.60 -17.79 -12.81
CA LEU A 221 -2.55 -16.93 -11.61
C LEU A 221 -2.86 -15.47 -11.97
N ASN A 222 -3.60 -14.80 -11.07
CA ASN A 222 -3.62 -13.34 -11.01
C ASN A 222 -2.49 -12.89 -10.10
N ILE A 223 -1.48 -12.23 -10.64
CA ILE A 223 -0.25 -11.83 -9.94
C ILE A 223 -0.29 -10.35 -9.59
N ILE A 224 -0.17 -10.05 -8.29
CA ILE A 224 -0.06 -8.70 -7.76
C ILE A 224 1.39 -8.49 -7.29
N ASP A 225 2.20 -7.85 -8.10
CA ASP A 225 3.59 -7.54 -7.77
C ASP A 225 3.69 -6.19 -7.07
N VAL A 226 4.04 -6.21 -5.79
CA VAL A 226 4.16 -5.03 -4.94
C VAL A 226 5.61 -4.52 -4.89
N GLY A 227 6.57 -5.33 -5.34
CA GLY A 227 7.98 -5.00 -5.29
C GLY A 227 8.31 -3.72 -6.06
N ILE A 228 9.12 -2.87 -5.47
CA ILE A 228 9.77 -1.74 -6.15
C ILE A 228 11.26 -1.89 -5.92
N ASN A 229 11.94 -2.42 -6.91
CA ASN A 229 13.35 -2.74 -6.87
C ASN A 229 14.08 -2.05 -8.03
N TYR A 230 15.41 -2.15 -8.03
CA TYR A 230 16.24 -1.77 -9.16
C TYR A 230 16.99 -3.01 -9.66
N ASP A 231 16.97 -3.23 -10.96
CA ASP A 231 17.76 -4.29 -11.58
C ASP A 231 19.24 -3.86 -11.72
N GLU A 232 20.08 -4.78 -12.24
CA GLU A 232 21.51 -4.55 -12.42
C GLU A 232 21.84 -3.36 -13.34
N GLN A 233 20.92 -2.95 -14.20
CA GLN A 233 21.03 -1.80 -15.08
C GLN A 233 20.47 -0.51 -14.46
N GLY A 234 19.94 -0.57 -13.25
CA GLY A 234 19.33 0.55 -12.55
C GLY A 234 17.90 0.88 -13.00
N HIS A 235 17.24 0.00 -13.74
CA HIS A 235 15.83 0.15 -14.09
C HIS A 235 14.93 -0.34 -12.95
N ILE A 236 13.79 0.34 -12.78
CA ILE A 236 12.78 -0.10 -11.81
C ILE A 236 12.16 -1.42 -12.27
N CYS A 237 12.10 -2.39 -11.37
CA CYS A 237 11.46 -3.68 -11.59
C CYS A 237 10.72 -4.16 -10.34
N GLY A 238 9.86 -5.17 -10.51
CA GLY A 238 9.14 -5.84 -9.43
C GLY A 238 9.93 -6.97 -8.78
N ASP A 239 9.24 -7.68 -7.88
CA ASP A 239 9.70 -8.95 -7.32
C ASP A 239 9.56 -10.10 -8.33
N VAL A 240 8.68 -9.93 -9.32
CA VAL A 240 8.40 -10.92 -10.37
C VAL A 240 9.09 -10.48 -11.66
N ASP A 241 9.74 -11.41 -12.36
CA ASP A 241 10.22 -11.17 -13.71
C ASP A 241 9.03 -11.15 -14.68
N TYR A 242 8.48 -9.95 -14.86
CA TYR A 242 7.30 -9.69 -15.68
C TYR A 242 7.38 -10.35 -17.06
N ASN A 243 8.53 -10.21 -17.73
CA ASN A 243 8.68 -10.71 -19.09
C ASN A 243 8.67 -12.24 -19.18
N SER A 244 9.12 -12.92 -18.13
CA SER A 244 9.15 -14.39 -18.10
C SER A 244 7.76 -15.00 -17.84
N VAL A 245 6.85 -14.31 -17.09
CA VAL A 245 5.60 -14.92 -16.63
C VAL A 245 4.34 -14.36 -17.27
N LYS A 246 4.39 -13.20 -17.92
CA LYS A 246 3.21 -12.45 -18.41
C LYS A 246 2.34 -13.24 -19.40
N ASP A 247 2.93 -14.15 -20.17
CA ASP A 247 2.20 -14.94 -21.17
C ASP A 247 1.60 -16.24 -20.58
N LEU A 248 1.89 -16.52 -19.30
CA LEU A 248 1.37 -17.68 -18.55
C LEU A 248 0.30 -17.28 -17.55
N ALA A 249 0.43 -16.10 -16.93
CA ALA A 249 -0.50 -15.57 -15.94
C ALA A 249 -1.79 -15.07 -16.63
N ASP A 250 -2.94 -15.20 -15.94
CA ASP A 250 -4.17 -14.56 -16.38
C ASP A 250 -4.07 -13.03 -16.27
N TYR A 251 -3.36 -12.57 -15.26
CA TYR A 251 -3.05 -11.14 -15.07
C TYR A 251 -1.77 -10.96 -14.25
N ILE A 252 -1.01 -9.90 -14.54
CA ILE A 252 0.10 -9.44 -13.71
C ILE A 252 0.14 -7.91 -13.67
N THR A 253 0.22 -7.34 -12.46
CA THR A 253 0.41 -5.89 -12.32
C THR A 253 1.76 -5.46 -12.87
N PRO A 254 1.83 -4.37 -13.67
CA PRO A 254 3.11 -3.84 -14.13
C PRO A 254 3.89 -3.17 -12.99
N VAL A 255 5.22 -3.16 -13.10
CA VAL A 255 6.12 -2.35 -12.26
C VAL A 255 7.11 -1.65 -13.19
N PRO A 256 7.13 -0.31 -13.22
CA PRO A 256 6.30 0.66 -12.49
C PRO A 256 4.84 0.75 -12.96
N ASP A 257 4.06 1.68 -12.37
CA ASP A 257 2.70 2.07 -12.75
C ASP A 257 1.59 1.05 -12.45
N GLY A 258 1.87 0.05 -11.63
CA GLY A 258 0.91 -0.90 -11.08
C GLY A 258 0.43 -0.51 -9.68
N VAL A 259 0.74 -1.35 -8.69
CA VAL A 259 0.32 -1.16 -7.28
C VAL A 259 0.71 0.21 -6.73
N GLY A 260 1.89 0.74 -7.08
CA GLY A 260 2.34 2.06 -6.64
C GLY A 260 1.44 3.21 -7.08
N ALA A 261 0.87 3.14 -8.30
CA ALA A 261 -0.06 4.15 -8.80
C ALA A 261 -1.38 4.12 -8.00
N VAL A 262 -1.91 2.93 -7.73
CA VAL A 262 -3.11 2.76 -6.89
C VAL A 262 -2.84 3.17 -5.45
N THR A 263 -1.67 2.86 -4.89
CA THR A 263 -1.27 3.28 -3.53
C THR A 263 -1.35 4.80 -3.35
N ASN A 264 -0.87 5.56 -4.34
CA ASN A 264 -1.00 7.01 -4.30
C ASN A 264 -2.48 7.46 -4.28
N THR A 265 -3.35 6.85 -5.06
CA THR A 265 -4.78 7.18 -5.07
C THR A 265 -5.43 6.83 -3.73
N VAL A 266 -5.11 5.67 -3.16
CA VAL A 266 -5.58 5.27 -1.82
C VAL A 266 -5.14 6.26 -0.74
N LEU A 267 -3.89 6.73 -0.78
CA LEU A 267 -3.37 7.73 0.15
C LEU A 267 -4.27 8.99 0.18
N PHE A 268 -4.63 9.49 -0.99
CA PHE A 268 -5.52 10.67 -1.07
C PHE A 268 -6.96 10.32 -0.71
N ALA A 269 -7.48 9.16 -1.07
CA ALA A 269 -8.81 8.71 -0.64
C ALA A 269 -8.93 8.66 0.90
N GLN A 270 -7.92 8.10 1.59
CA GLN A 270 -7.86 8.10 3.06
C GLN A 270 -7.70 9.51 3.63
N LEU A 271 -6.94 10.39 2.98
CA LEU A 271 -6.78 11.78 3.41
C LEU A 271 -8.11 12.55 3.31
N TYR A 272 -8.87 12.34 2.24
CA TYR A 272 -10.21 12.92 2.09
C TYR A 272 -11.19 12.38 3.12
N ALA A 273 -11.22 11.06 3.35
CA ALA A 273 -12.04 10.45 4.37
C ALA A 273 -11.73 11.05 5.77
N ASN A 274 -10.45 11.21 6.10
CA ASN A 274 -10.05 11.87 7.35
C ASN A 274 -10.55 13.31 7.46
N LYS A 275 -10.51 14.07 6.38
CA LYS A 275 -11.03 15.44 6.38
C LYS A 275 -12.52 15.47 6.65
N LEU A 276 -13.28 14.53 6.11
CA LEU A 276 -14.72 14.39 6.32
C LEU A 276 -15.05 14.05 7.78
N ASP A 277 -14.34 13.11 8.39
CA ASP A 277 -14.48 12.74 9.80
C ASP A 277 -14.33 13.99 10.72
N PHE A 278 -13.48 14.96 10.32
CA PHE A 278 -13.31 16.22 11.04
C PHE A 278 -14.47 17.21 10.86
N THR A 279 -15.24 17.09 9.78
CA THR A 279 -16.38 17.99 9.51
C THR A 279 -17.67 17.50 10.12
N GLY A 280 -17.70 16.29 10.70
CA GLY A 280 -18.91 15.69 11.29
C GLY A 280 -19.99 15.34 10.27
N ILE A 281 -19.61 15.21 9.00
CA ILE A 281 -20.51 14.74 7.95
C ILE A 281 -20.45 13.20 7.97
N ASP A 282 -21.53 12.57 8.40
CA ASP A 282 -21.74 11.12 8.27
C ASP A 282 -21.82 10.73 6.80
N ILE A 283 -21.04 9.73 6.39
CA ILE A 283 -21.05 9.14 5.05
C ILE A 283 -21.69 7.75 5.12
#